data_1029824c12bdf168a09e9b019f2bcaf0
#
_entry.id   1029824c12bdf168a09e9b019f2bcaf0
#
_cell.length_a   1.000
_cell.length_b   1.000
_cell.length_c   1.000
_cell.angle_alpha   90.00
_cell.angle_beta   90.00
_cell.angle_gamma   90.00
#
_symmetry.space_group_name_H-M   'P 1'
#
loop_
_entity.id
_entity.type
_entity.pdbx_description
1 polymer ?
#
loop_
_entity_poly.entity_id
_entity_poly.type
_entity_poly.pdbx_seq_one_letter_code
_entity_poly.pdbx_strand_id
1 'polypeptide(L)'
;SRCLVGSEMCIRDSSVTDNGTTGGVDDFLADTAMIHLFVEPMNDAPVLSAFVDTSMHEDSSLVLTVFASDIDNAELNVYAYSSQNRVSAFVEDTLLYIIPDTDWNGTAEIVVVANDNMSRASDIEEFTVEVVPVNDPPFFTMDHFHAMGDMTTGLEHWLYADDIDSDIFFTLEGAPAWISLDGSKMVGQPEQDGEYVFTVSVSDSEYVVSEQFTVHIADHRPEVLSLRDVPNDQGKQMHLVWKPGQVDPSLPFTQFSTWRKVNPDSMQQDTTDLWDFITTV
;
A
#
# COMPACT_ATOMS: atom_id res chain seq x y z
N SER A 1 65.29 27.37 -0.75
CA SER A 1 63.90 27.64 -1.21
C SER A 1 62.91 27.38 -0.09
N ARG A 2 62.06 28.33 0.23
CA ARG A 2 60.91 28.12 1.09
C ARG A 2 59.65 28.41 0.27
N CYS A 3 58.85 27.39 0.07
CA CYS A 3 57.48 27.57 -0.38
C CYS A 3 56.60 27.61 0.86
N LEU A 4 55.76 28.58 0.99
CA LEU A 4 54.70 28.64 1.99
C LEU A 4 53.46 28.01 1.34
N VAL A 5 52.95 26.93 1.93
CA VAL A 5 51.70 26.34 1.55
C VAL A 5 50.57 27.31 1.92
N GLY A 6 49.75 27.69 0.94
CA GLY A 6 48.62 28.61 1.14
C GLY A 6 48.88 30.09 0.77
N SER A 7 50.04 30.47 0.36
CA SER A 7 50.32 31.72 -0.31
C SER A 7 51.29 31.50 -1.45
N GLU A 8 50.87 31.74 -2.59
CA GLU A 8 51.38 31.39 -3.90
C GLU A 8 52.63 32.14 -4.34
N MET A 9 53.53 32.39 -3.42
CA MET A 9 54.78 33.09 -3.70
C MET A 9 55.96 32.21 -3.35
N CYS A 10 56.62 31.65 -4.37
CA CYS A 10 57.91 31.00 -4.23
C CYS A 10 59.02 32.04 -4.49
N ILE A 11 59.79 32.34 -3.48
CA ILE A 11 61.00 33.15 -3.63
C ILE A 11 62.19 32.20 -3.86
N ARG A 12 62.79 32.28 -4.99
CA ARG A 12 64.05 31.57 -5.29
C ARG A 12 65.18 32.56 -5.50
N ASP A 13 66.15 32.45 -4.64
CA ASP A 13 67.41 33.19 -4.82
C ASP A 13 68.26 32.43 -5.85
N SER A 14 68.59 33.09 -6.92
CA SER A 14 69.52 32.57 -7.94
C SER A 14 70.83 33.37 -7.88
N SER A 15 71.92 32.68 -7.71
CA SER A 15 73.23 33.24 -7.80
C SER A 15 73.94 32.78 -9.06
N VAL A 16 74.53 33.67 -9.76
CA VAL A 16 75.40 33.40 -10.86
C VAL A 16 76.83 33.83 -10.48
N THR A 17 77.77 32.88 -10.60
CA THR A 17 79.18 33.17 -10.39
C THR A 17 79.93 32.96 -11.72
N ASP A 18 80.76 33.89 -12.09
CA ASP A 18 81.64 33.67 -13.20
C ASP A 18 82.98 33.02 -12.71
N ASN A 19 83.79 32.50 -13.60
CA ASN A 19 85.09 31.96 -13.35
C ASN A 19 86.15 32.83 -14.05
N GLY A 20 85.91 34.11 -14.23
CA GLY A 20 86.71 35.03 -14.93
C GLY A 20 88.07 35.34 -14.23
N THR A 21 89.03 35.62 -15.00
CA THR A 21 90.31 36.16 -14.50
C THR A 21 90.50 37.52 -15.11
N THR A 22 90.72 38.54 -14.29
CA THR A 22 91.08 39.88 -14.76
C THR A 22 92.53 40.17 -14.41
N GLY A 23 93.39 40.36 -15.45
CA GLY A 23 94.78 40.69 -15.29
C GLY A 23 95.65 39.55 -14.69
N GLY A 24 95.25 38.25 -14.82
CA GLY A 24 95.94 37.08 -14.29
C GLY A 24 95.72 36.78 -12.82
N VAL A 25 94.79 37.41 -12.20
CA VAL A 25 94.26 37.10 -10.85
C VAL A 25 92.84 36.60 -10.98
N ASP A 26 92.55 35.55 -10.27
CA ASP A 26 91.17 35.02 -10.21
C ASP A 26 90.28 36.06 -9.54
N ASP A 27 89.29 36.54 -10.27
CA ASP A 27 88.31 37.50 -9.83
C ASP A 27 86.91 36.90 -10.01
N PHE A 28 86.43 36.30 -8.97
CA PHE A 28 85.08 35.67 -8.95
C PHE A 28 84.01 36.73 -8.64
N LEU A 29 83.31 37.12 -9.67
CA LEU A 29 82.10 38.00 -9.50
C LEU A 29 80.89 37.14 -9.31
N ALA A 30 80.13 37.43 -8.27
CA ALA A 30 78.87 36.80 -7.99
C ALA A 30 77.78 37.89 -7.99
N ASP A 31 76.70 37.61 -8.70
CA ASP A 31 75.50 38.44 -8.65
C ASP A 31 74.30 37.58 -8.20
N THR A 32 73.47 38.13 -7.40
CA THR A 32 72.27 37.46 -6.89
C THR A 32 71.04 38.24 -7.34
N ALA A 33 70.16 37.54 -8.03
CA ALA A 33 68.86 38.10 -8.42
C ALA A 33 67.75 37.36 -7.69
N MET A 34 66.80 38.14 -7.22
CA MET A 34 65.59 37.61 -6.63
C MET A 34 64.52 37.51 -7.74
N ILE A 35 64.01 36.31 -7.97
CA ILE A 35 62.90 36.06 -8.88
C ILE A 35 61.64 35.85 -8.03
N HIS A 36 60.66 36.74 -8.19
CA HIS A 36 59.32 36.57 -7.63
C HIS A 36 58.47 35.78 -8.60
N LEU A 37 58.05 34.58 -8.21
CA LEU A 37 57.13 33.80 -8.96
C LEU A 37 55.75 33.91 -8.31
N PHE A 38 54.81 34.44 -9.05
CA PHE A 38 53.40 34.44 -8.66
C PHE A 38 52.76 33.21 -9.25
N VAL A 39 52.13 32.39 -8.38
CA VAL A 39 51.26 31.32 -8.78
C VAL A 39 49.83 31.74 -8.45
N GLU A 40 49.02 31.93 -9.45
CA GLU A 40 47.62 32.24 -9.25
C GLU A 40 46.86 31.02 -8.73
N PRO A 41 46.01 31.14 -7.71
CA PRO A 41 45.16 30.07 -7.26
C PRO A 41 44.19 29.66 -8.38
N MET A 42 44.03 28.40 -8.52
CA MET A 42 42.97 27.81 -9.33
C MET A 42 42.07 27.02 -8.40
N ASN A 43 40.79 27.20 -8.57
CA ASN A 43 39.81 26.45 -7.83
C ASN A 43 39.77 24.99 -8.25
N ASP A 44 39.93 24.06 -7.30
CA ASP A 44 39.78 22.64 -7.48
C ASP A 44 38.28 22.25 -7.27
N ALA A 45 37.90 21.08 -7.73
CA ALA A 45 36.58 20.56 -7.50
C ALA A 45 36.48 19.88 -6.12
N PRO A 46 35.33 19.93 -5.45
CA PRO A 46 35.11 19.13 -4.26
C PRO A 46 35.23 17.63 -4.57
N VAL A 47 35.45 16.85 -3.53
CA VAL A 47 35.56 15.38 -3.62
C VAL A 47 34.54 14.78 -2.67
N LEU A 48 33.63 13.93 -3.22
CA LEU A 48 32.70 13.08 -2.49
C LEU A 48 33.34 11.74 -2.16
N SER A 49 32.93 11.17 -1.03
CA SER A 49 33.17 9.75 -0.76
C SER A 49 32.27 8.89 -1.63
N ALA A 50 32.82 7.82 -2.20
CA ALA A 50 32.06 6.89 -3.00
C ALA A 50 30.97 6.19 -2.18
N PHE A 51 29.83 5.99 -2.82
CA PHE A 51 28.73 5.16 -2.31
C PHE A 51 28.77 3.78 -2.96
N VAL A 52 28.11 2.83 -2.33
CA VAL A 52 27.96 1.47 -2.86
C VAL A 52 26.49 1.15 -2.99
N ASP A 53 26.15 0.36 -4.00
CA ASP A 53 24.80 -0.17 -4.17
C ASP A 53 24.35 -0.87 -2.89
N THR A 54 23.12 -0.61 -2.50
CA THR A 54 22.58 -1.09 -1.23
C THR A 54 21.11 -1.49 -1.37
N SER A 55 20.56 -2.11 -0.35
CA SER A 55 19.15 -2.46 -0.30
C SER A 55 18.51 -2.02 1.03
N MET A 56 17.21 -1.82 0.99
CA MET A 56 16.37 -1.52 2.16
C MET A 56 15.01 -2.17 1.96
N HIS A 57 14.24 -2.29 3.02
CA HIS A 57 12.84 -2.70 2.92
C HIS A 57 11.96 -1.49 2.61
N GLU A 58 10.86 -1.71 1.90
CA GLU A 58 9.81 -0.72 1.79
C GLU A 58 9.29 -0.34 3.20
N ASP A 59 8.54 0.73 3.33
CA ASP A 59 8.02 1.29 4.58
C ASP A 59 9.08 1.64 5.63
N SER A 60 10.33 1.66 5.23
CA SER A 60 11.45 2.09 6.05
C SER A 60 12.17 3.28 5.42
N SER A 61 13.11 3.86 6.15
CA SER A 61 14.00 4.91 5.65
C SER A 61 15.45 4.46 5.78
N LEU A 62 16.26 4.80 4.79
CA LEU A 62 17.71 4.58 4.82
C LEU A 62 18.41 5.91 5.06
N VAL A 63 19.37 5.92 6.00
CA VAL A 63 20.18 7.09 6.31
C VAL A 63 21.64 6.74 6.16
N LEU A 64 22.34 7.46 5.29
CA LEU A 64 23.77 7.29 5.01
C LEU A 64 24.55 8.55 5.38
N THR A 65 25.81 8.39 5.73
CA THR A 65 26.69 9.55 5.98
C THR A 65 27.34 9.99 4.69
N VAL A 66 27.29 11.29 4.40
CA VAL A 66 27.97 11.91 3.25
C VAL A 66 29.25 12.58 3.73
N PHE A 67 30.35 12.24 3.12
CA PHE A 67 31.62 12.94 3.31
C PHE A 67 31.98 13.69 2.03
N ALA A 68 32.07 15.00 2.14
CA ALA A 68 32.53 15.88 1.08
C ALA A 68 33.66 16.75 1.61
N SER A 69 34.68 16.99 0.80
CA SER A 69 35.79 17.85 1.15
C SER A 69 36.28 18.62 -0.06
N ASP A 70 36.82 19.79 0.18
CA ASP A 70 37.45 20.62 -0.84
C ASP A 70 38.70 21.24 -0.25
N ILE A 71 39.75 21.41 -1.09
CA ILE A 71 41.03 21.97 -0.64
C ILE A 71 41.00 23.46 -0.53
N ASP A 72 40.14 24.15 -1.31
CA ASP A 72 40.05 25.59 -1.39
C ASP A 72 38.88 26.14 -0.58
N ASN A 73 37.79 25.37 -0.45
CA ASN A 73 36.52 25.77 0.13
C ASN A 73 36.11 24.90 1.29
N ALA A 74 35.88 25.51 2.44
CA ALA A 74 35.38 24.83 3.63
C ALA A 74 33.85 24.64 3.63
N GLU A 75 33.13 25.47 2.88
CA GLU A 75 31.68 25.41 2.79
C GLU A 75 31.24 24.83 1.42
N LEU A 76 30.62 23.70 1.45
CA LEU A 76 30.12 23.00 0.27
C LEU A 76 28.58 22.94 0.31
N ASN A 77 27.99 23.05 -0.87
CA ASN A 77 26.56 22.76 -1.05
C ASN A 77 26.42 21.33 -1.51
N VAL A 78 25.90 20.47 -0.61
CA VAL A 78 25.67 19.04 -0.91
C VAL A 78 24.19 18.79 -0.97
N TYR A 79 23.74 18.15 -2.06
CA TYR A 79 22.33 17.80 -2.24
C TYR A 79 22.22 16.44 -2.95
N ALA A 80 21.04 15.83 -2.84
CA ALA A 80 20.78 14.55 -3.51
C ALA A 80 19.38 14.57 -4.14
N TYR A 81 19.20 13.70 -5.11
CA TYR A 81 17.91 13.43 -5.74
C TYR A 81 17.83 11.97 -6.21
N SER A 82 16.63 11.49 -6.41
CA SER A 82 16.34 10.15 -6.93
C SER A 82 15.89 10.22 -8.38
N SER A 83 16.20 9.19 -9.16
CA SER A 83 15.66 8.97 -10.51
C SER A 83 14.18 8.58 -10.47
N GLN A 84 13.68 8.12 -9.31
CA GLN A 84 12.31 7.70 -9.10
C GLN A 84 11.52 8.78 -8.35
N ASN A 85 10.37 9.17 -8.88
CA ASN A 85 9.49 10.18 -8.25
C ASN A 85 8.80 9.66 -6.98
N ARG A 86 8.84 8.35 -6.73
CA ARG A 86 8.30 7.68 -5.54
C ARG A 86 9.35 7.44 -4.45
N VAL A 87 10.56 7.92 -4.65
CA VAL A 87 11.65 7.85 -3.68
C VAL A 87 12.20 9.24 -3.46
N SER A 88 12.04 9.76 -2.27
CA SER A 88 12.65 11.03 -1.87
C SER A 88 14.10 10.80 -1.46
N ALA A 89 15.01 11.61 -2.00
CA ALA A 89 16.42 11.64 -1.59
C ALA A 89 16.86 13.07 -1.34
N PHE A 90 17.40 13.34 -0.17
CA PHE A 90 17.90 14.67 0.19
C PHE A 90 19.00 14.60 1.25
N VAL A 91 19.83 15.61 1.30
CA VAL A 91 20.91 15.73 2.30
C VAL A 91 20.53 16.81 3.31
N GLU A 92 20.65 16.47 4.60
CA GLU A 92 20.54 17.41 5.71
C GLU A 92 21.83 17.30 6.56
N ASP A 93 22.56 18.38 6.68
CA ASP A 93 23.90 18.43 7.26
C ASP A 93 24.86 17.45 6.54
N THR A 94 25.17 16.33 7.14
CA THR A 94 26.05 15.27 6.62
C THR A 94 25.32 13.94 6.44
N LEU A 95 24.00 13.97 6.49
CA LEU A 95 23.17 12.77 6.38
C LEU A 95 22.35 12.80 5.09
N LEU A 96 22.48 11.74 4.32
CA LEU A 96 21.64 11.45 3.16
C LEU A 96 20.44 10.62 3.62
N TYR A 97 19.25 11.15 3.44
CA TYR A 97 17.98 10.47 3.70
C TYR A 97 17.42 9.94 2.39
N ILE A 98 17.03 8.67 2.39
CA ILE A 98 16.36 8.00 1.27
C ILE A 98 15.08 7.40 1.82
N ILE A 99 13.94 7.87 1.30
CA ILE A 99 12.61 7.55 1.83
C ILE A 99 11.71 7.20 0.64
N PRO A 100 11.38 5.92 0.45
CA PRO A 100 10.35 5.51 -0.50
C PRO A 100 8.96 5.97 -0.07
N ASP A 101 8.04 6.10 -1.01
CA ASP A 101 6.61 6.17 -0.71
C ASP A 101 6.18 4.86 -0.03
N THR A 102 5.12 4.92 0.76
CA THR A 102 4.50 3.73 1.37
C THR A 102 4.15 2.69 0.31
N ASP A 103 4.37 1.42 0.62
CA ASP A 103 4.07 0.26 -0.22
C ASP A 103 4.74 0.35 -1.62
N TRP A 104 5.89 1.03 -1.72
CA TRP A 104 6.64 1.09 -2.97
C TRP A 104 7.91 0.26 -2.90
N ASN A 105 8.01 -0.72 -3.75
CA ASN A 105 9.20 -1.54 -3.96
C ASN A 105 9.74 -1.38 -5.40
N GLY A 106 11.01 -1.67 -5.58
CA GLY A 106 11.69 -1.53 -6.86
C GLY A 106 13.10 -0.97 -6.73
N THR A 107 13.62 -0.45 -7.81
CA THR A 107 15.00 0.07 -7.87
C THR A 107 15.01 1.57 -8.14
N ALA A 108 15.79 2.30 -7.35
CA ALA A 108 16.01 3.73 -7.51
C ALA A 108 17.51 4.01 -7.65
N GLU A 109 17.88 4.83 -8.62
CA GLU A 109 19.20 5.41 -8.72
C GLU A 109 19.23 6.72 -7.92
N ILE A 110 20.17 6.85 -7.02
CA ILE A 110 20.39 8.03 -6.18
C ILE A 110 21.61 8.76 -6.66
N VAL A 111 21.47 10.04 -6.89
CA VAL A 111 22.54 10.94 -7.32
C VAL A 111 22.84 11.92 -6.18
N VAL A 112 24.10 11.96 -5.76
CA VAL A 112 24.60 12.90 -4.75
C VAL A 112 25.56 13.87 -5.43
N VAL A 113 25.37 15.16 -5.20
CA VAL A 113 26.16 16.22 -5.81
C VAL A 113 26.76 17.09 -4.72
N ALA A 114 28.06 17.29 -4.77
CA ALA A 114 28.75 18.32 -4.01
C ALA A 114 29.20 19.46 -4.93
N ASN A 115 28.96 20.71 -4.51
CA ASN A 115 29.30 21.89 -5.26
C ASN A 115 29.92 22.95 -4.32
N ASP A 116 31.02 23.55 -4.74
CA ASP A 116 31.74 24.61 -4.00
C ASP A 116 31.18 26.00 -4.21
N ASN A 117 30.11 26.15 -5.03
CA ASN A 117 29.52 27.43 -5.45
C ASN A 117 30.48 28.35 -6.23
N MET A 118 31.66 27.82 -6.63
CA MET A 118 32.68 28.57 -7.38
C MET A 118 32.79 27.93 -8.77
N SER A 119 32.99 28.68 -9.78
CA SER A 119 33.37 28.37 -11.17
C SER A 119 32.96 27.00 -11.75
N ARG A 120 31.79 26.45 -11.38
CA ARG A 120 31.20 25.19 -11.91
C ARG A 120 31.94 23.90 -11.53
N ALA A 121 32.71 23.91 -10.47
CA ALA A 121 33.31 22.70 -9.94
C ALA A 121 32.29 21.92 -9.10
N SER A 122 32.05 20.70 -9.46
CA SER A 122 31.17 19.77 -8.73
C SER A 122 31.67 18.35 -8.88
N ASP A 123 31.46 17.57 -7.87
CA ASP A 123 31.63 16.11 -7.90
C ASP A 123 30.28 15.43 -7.75
N ILE A 124 30.10 14.30 -8.42
CA ILE A 124 28.83 13.58 -8.53
C ILE A 124 29.10 12.10 -8.29
N GLU A 125 28.38 11.55 -7.35
CA GLU A 125 28.37 10.11 -7.08
C GLU A 125 26.96 9.55 -7.32
N GLU A 126 26.90 8.39 -7.95
CA GLU A 126 25.66 7.68 -8.29
C GLU A 126 25.73 6.26 -7.74
N PHE A 127 24.62 5.80 -7.16
CA PHE A 127 24.50 4.44 -6.67
C PHE A 127 23.05 3.98 -6.71
N THR A 128 22.86 2.67 -6.68
CA THR A 128 21.55 2.03 -6.75
C THR A 128 21.06 1.63 -5.36
N VAL A 129 19.81 1.90 -5.09
CA VAL A 129 19.08 1.40 -3.92
C VAL A 129 17.99 0.47 -4.39
N GLU A 130 18.05 -0.80 -3.96
CA GLU A 130 16.98 -1.77 -4.14
C GLU A 130 16.02 -1.70 -2.94
N VAL A 131 14.79 -1.33 -3.16
CA VAL A 131 13.72 -1.38 -2.16
C VAL A 131 13.02 -2.72 -2.29
N VAL A 132 13.21 -3.55 -1.28
CA VAL A 132 12.73 -4.93 -1.25
C VAL A 132 11.31 -4.96 -0.68
N PRO A 133 10.38 -5.67 -1.32
CA PRO A 133 9.01 -5.78 -0.81
C PRO A 133 8.96 -6.49 0.55
N VAL A 134 8.01 -6.09 1.36
CA VAL A 134 7.64 -6.72 2.63
C VAL A 134 6.16 -7.01 2.54
N ASN A 135 5.75 -8.22 2.91
CA ASN A 135 4.34 -8.58 2.86
C ASN A 135 3.53 -7.75 3.86
N ASP A 136 2.47 -7.12 3.38
CA ASP A 136 1.51 -6.35 4.16
C ASP A 136 0.32 -7.21 4.58
N PRO A 137 -0.36 -6.91 5.68
CA PRO A 137 -1.57 -7.63 6.05
C PRO A 137 -2.76 -7.22 5.17
N PRO A 138 -3.65 -8.17 4.81
CA PRO A 138 -4.88 -7.86 4.12
C PRO A 138 -5.79 -6.97 4.96
N PHE A 139 -6.68 -6.23 4.31
CA PHE A 139 -7.63 -5.37 4.97
C PHE A 139 -9.02 -5.45 4.36
N PHE A 140 -10.06 -5.35 5.20
CA PHE A 140 -11.43 -5.28 4.72
C PHE A 140 -11.70 -3.93 4.04
N THR A 141 -12.29 -3.97 2.84
CA THR A 141 -12.70 -2.77 2.11
C THR A 141 -14.18 -2.44 2.31
N MET A 142 -14.89 -3.26 3.11
CA MET A 142 -16.26 -3.02 3.53
C MET A 142 -16.29 -2.42 4.94
N ASP A 143 -17.24 -1.53 5.18
CA ASP A 143 -17.45 -0.84 6.45
C ASP A 143 -18.62 -1.42 7.27
N HIS A 144 -19.30 -2.43 6.74
CA HIS A 144 -20.48 -3.06 7.35
C HIS A 144 -20.30 -4.56 7.44
N PHE A 145 -20.27 -5.07 8.67
CA PHE A 145 -20.09 -6.49 8.98
C PHE A 145 -21.43 -7.12 9.39
N HIS A 146 -22.45 -6.91 8.54
CA HIS A 146 -23.75 -7.53 8.74
C HIS A 146 -24.42 -7.85 7.39
N ALA A 147 -25.28 -8.85 7.39
CA ALA A 147 -26.10 -9.23 6.26
C ALA A 147 -27.51 -9.60 6.69
N MET A 148 -28.42 -9.52 5.76
CA MET A 148 -29.80 -10.00 5.93
C MET A 148 -30.08 -11.15 4.99
N GLY A 149 -30.76 -12.14 5.48
CA GLY A 149 -31.21 -13.29 4.71
C GLY A 149 -32.66 -13.62 5.03
N ASP A 150 -33.19 -14.57 4.32
CA ASP A 150 -34.58 -14.99 4.43
C ASP A 150 -34.70 -16.52 4.43
N MET A 151 -35.66 -17.06 5.19
CA MET A 151 -35.93 -18.50 5.28
C MET A 151 -36.33 -19.12 3.94
N THR A 152 -36.80 -18.33 2.98
CA THR A 152 -37.27 -18.80 1.67
C THR A 152 -36.26 -18.61 0.56
N THR A 153 -35.54 -17.50 0.56
CA THR A 153 -34.56 -17.13 -0.48
C THR A 153 -33.12 -17.45 -0.09
N GLY A 154 -32.87 -17.68 1.20
CA GLY A 154 -31.55 -17.96 1.72
C GLY A 154 -30.74 -16.71 2.05
N LEU A 155 -29.44 -16.92 2.22
CA LEU A 155 -28.43 -15.88 2.40
C LEU A 155 -27.53 -15.87 1.17
N GLU A 156 -27.33 -14.68 0.63
CA GLU A 156 -26.26 -14.36 -0.31
C GLU A 156 -25.63 -13.01 0.06
N HIS A 157 -24.33 -13.02 0.36
CA HIS A 157 -23.63 -11.80 0.72
C HIS A 157 -22.18 -11.85 0.26
N TRP A 158 -21.68 -10.78 -0.36
CA TRP A 158 -20.31 -10.65 -0.80
C TRP A 158 -19.44 -10.05 0.31
N LEU A 159 -18.30 -10.67 0.55
CA LEU A 159 -17.24 -10.13 1.39
C LEU A 159 -16.26 -9.38 0.50
N TYR A 160 -15.79 -8.23 0.97
CA TYR A 160 -14.84 -7.40 0.25
C TYR A 160 -13.63 -7.12 1.13
N ALA A 161 -12.48 -7.48 0.64
CA ALA A 161 -11.18 -7.20 1.21
C ALA A 161 -10.17 -7.04 0.09
N ASP A 162 -9.03 -6.45 0.38
CA ASP A 162 -7.94 -6.27 -0.56
C ASP A 162 -6.60 -6.49 0.15
N ASP A 163 -5.57 -6.68 -0.62
CA ASP A 163 -4.19 -6.85 -0.20
C ASP A 163 -3.28 -6.23 -1.26
N ILE A 164 -2.18 -5.64 -0.86
CA ILE A 164 -1.29 -4.93 -1.77
C ILE A 164 -0.38 -5.88 -2.53
N ASP A 165 0.02 -6.98 -1.88
CA ASP A 165 1.09 -7.85 -2.36
C ASP A 165 0.60 -9.22 -2.77
N SER A 166 -0.50 -9.70 -2.17
CA SER A 166 -0.82 -11.12 -2.13
C SER A 166 -2.27 -11.43 -2.49
N ASP A 167 -2.49 -12.66 -2.95
CA ASP A 167 -3.82 -13.23 -3.10
C ASP A 167 -4.43 -13.52 -1.74
N ILE A 168 -5.69 -13.15 -1.56
CA ILE A 168 -6.42 -13.32 -0.30
C ILE A 168 -7.45 -14.43 -0.36
N PHE A 169 -7.75 -15.00 0.79
CA PHE A 169 -8.84 -15.95 0.98
C PHE A 169 -9.59 -15.69 2.29
N PHE A 170 -10.89 -16.02 2.28
CA PHE A 170 -11.76 -15.84 3.42
C PHE A 170 -11.97 -17.15 4.17
N THR A 171 -12.16 -17.04 5.48
CA THR A 171 -12.56 -18.14 6.36
C THR A 171 -13.66 -17.72 7.32
N LEU A 172 -14.46 -18.67 7.78
CA LEU A 172 -15.52 -18.44 8.77
C LEU A 172 -15.23 -19.27 10.01
N GLU A 173 -15.29 -18.66 11.18
CA GLU A 173 -15.16 -19.35 12.46
C GLU A 173 -16.42 -19.14 13.30
N GLY A 174 -17.01 -20.26 13.78
CA GLY A 174 -18.25 -20.24 14.56
C GLY A 174 -19.50 -19.97 13.73
N ALA A 175 -19.43 -19.96 12.41
CA ALA A 175 -20.59 -19.83 11.54
C ALA A 175 -21.50 -21.06 11.64
N PRO A 176 -22.83 -20.87 11.51
CA PRO A 176 -23.77 -21.98 11.43
C PRO A 176 -23.44 -22.92 10.26
N ALA A 177 -23.73 -24.21 10.42
CA ALA A 177 -23.41 -25.24 9.43
C ALA A 177 -24.09 -25.04 8.04
N TRP A 178 -25.13 -24.22 8.00
CA TRP A 178 -25.85 -23.88 6.75
C TRP A 178 -25.20 -22.71 5.98
N ILE A 179 -24.22 -21.98 6.57
CA ILE A 179 -23.43 -20.95 5.87
C ILE A 179 -22.15 -21.57 5.34
N SER A 180 -21.85 -21.30 4.08
CA SER A 180 -20.59 -21.67 3.43
C SER A 180 -20.04 -20.51 2.60
N LEU A 181 -18.77 -20.60 2.23
CA LEU A 181 -18.11 -19.68 1.31
C LEU A 181 -18.03 -20.30 -0.10
N ASP A 182 -18.37 -19.50 -1.10
CA ASP A 182 -18.07 -19.73 -2.51
C ASP A 182 -17.16 -18.58 -2.97
N GLY A 183 -15.85 -18.79 -2.84
CA GLY A 183 -14.86 -17.71 -2.98
C GLY A 183 -15.06 -16.64 -1.91
N SER A 184 -15.34 -15.40 -2.32
CA SER A 184 -15.64 -14.26 -1.45
C SER A 184 -17.13 -14.10 -1.16
N LYS A 185 -17.98 -15.03 -1.61
CA LYS A 185 -19.43 -14.95 -1.38
C LYS A 185 -19.86 -15.90 -0.27
N MET A 186 -20.50 -15.38 0.76
CA MET A 186 -21.24 -16.20 1.74
C MET A 186 -22.58 -16.59 1.16
N VAL A 187 -22.86 -17.89 1.21
CA VAL A 187 -24.13 -18.47 0.74
C VAL A 187 -24.66 -19.46 1.74
N GLY A 188 -25.99 -19.61 1.79
CA GLY A 188 -26.56 -20.64 2.63
C GLY A 188 -28.09 -20.60 2.72
N GLN A 189 -28.67 -21.72 3.16
CA GLN A 189 -30.10 -21.85 3.36
C GLN A 189 -30.41 -22.04 4.85
N PRO A 190 -30.91 -20.99 5.54
CA PRO A 190 -31.19 -21.08 6.97
C PRO A 190 -32.38 -22.00 7.25
N GLU A 191 -32.33 -22.68 8.40
CA GLU A 191 -33.40 -23.55 8.87
C GLU A 191 -34.29 -22.84 9.90
N GLN A 192 -33.77 -21.79 10.53
CA GLN A 192 -34.48 -21.00 11.55
C GLN A 192 -34.22 -19.52 11.33
N ASP A 193 -35.21 -18.71 11.73
CA ASP A 193 -35.03 -17.27 11.83
C ASP A 193 -34.20 -16.90 13.07
N GLY A 194 -33.64 -15.70 13.07
CA GLY A 194 -32.85 -15.22 14.20
C GLY A 194 -31.61 -14.45 13.80
N GLU A 195 -30.80 -14.19 14.80
CA GLU A 195 -29.53 -13.51 14.68
C GLU A 195 -28.39 -14.49 14.90
N TYR A 196 -27.43 -14.48 13.98
CA TYR A 196 -26.25 -15.35 14.00
C TYR A 196 -25.00 -14.48 13.97
N VAL A 197 -24.16 -14.63 14.98
CA VAL A 197 -22.90 -13.89 15.10
C VAL A 197 -21.72 -14.86 15.01
N PHE A 198 -20.78 -14.58 14.16
CA PHE A 198 -19.59 -15.41 13.93
C PHE A 198 -18.43 -14.53 13.44
N THR A 199 -17.24 -15.10 13.33
CA THR A 199 -16.05 -14.38 12.86
C THR A 199 -15.81 -14.65 11.39
N VAL A 200 -15.58 -13.58 10.63
CA VAL A 200 -15.08 -13.62 9.27
C VAL A 200 -13.61 -13.21 9.30
N SER A 201 -12.77 -13.99 8.68
CA SER A 201 -11.34 -13.69 8.59
C SER A 201 -10.92 -13.64 7.12
N VAL A 202 -10.03 -12.71 6.80
CA VAL A 202 -9.29 -12.63 5.55
C VAL A 202 -7.82 -12.89 5.82
N SER A 203 -7.17 -13.63 4.95
CA SER A 203 -5.75 -14.00 5.08
C SER A 203 -5.07 -14.02 3.73
N ASP A 204 -3.80 -13.64 3.72
CA ASP A 204 -2.83 -13.77 2.63
C ASP A 204 -1.90 -14.97 2.77
N SER A 205 -2.09 -15.83 3.76
CA SER A 205 -1.28 -16.96 4.22
C SER A 205 -0.21 -16.62 5.28
N GLU A 206 0.18 -15.38 5.43
CA GLU A 206 1.13 -14.91 6.45
C GLU A 206 0.42 -14.18 7.58
N TYR A 207 -0.51 -13.30 7.24
CA TYR A 207 -1.32 -12.53 8.17
C TYR A 207 -2.79 -12.92 8.10
N VAL A 208 -3.49 -12.68 9.21
CA VAL A 208 -4.93 -12.90 9.32
C VAL A 208 -5.57 -11.69 10.01
N VAL A 209 -6.54 -11.10 9.34
CA VAL A 209 -7.37 -10.01 9.88
C VAL A 209 -8.79 -10.53 10.06
N SER A 210 -9.39 -10.30 11.22
CA SER A 210 -10.67 -10.90 11.60
C SER A 210 -11.64 -9.86 12.14
N GLU A 211 -12.92 -10.00 11.74
CA GLU A 211 -14.01 -9.15 12.19
C GLU A 211 -15.24 -9.99 12.58
N GLN A 212 -16.03 -9.47 13.54
CA GLN A 212 -17.31 -10.08 13.89
C GLN A 212 -18.34 -9.73 12.82
N PHE A 213 -19.02 -10.76 12.32
CA PHE A 213 -20.08 -10.62 11.33
C PHE A 213 -21.43 -11.08 11.89
N THR A 214 -22.46 -10.29 11.64
CA THR A 214 -23.81 -10.59 12.11
C THR A 214 -24.75 -10.84 10.94
N VAL A 215 -25.44 -11.96 10.93
CA VAL A 215 -26.48 -12.30 9.95
C VAL A 215 -27.84 -12.31 10.63
N HIS A 216 -28.77 -11.52 10.09
CA HIS A 216 -30.16 -11.53 10.51
C HIS A 216 -31.01 -12.30 9.50
N ILE A 217 -31.68 -13.35 9.95
CA ILE A 217 -32.59 -14.14 9.14
C ILE A 217 -34.02 -13.87 9.53
N ALA A 218 -34.84 -13.47 8.56
CA ALA A 218 -36.27 -13.26 8.74
C ALA A 218 -37.05 -14.47 8.22
N ASP A 219 -38.14 -14.77 8.89
CA ASP A 219 -39.15 -15.73 8.40
C ASP A 219 -40.38 -14.99 7.87
N HIS A 220 -40.47 -14.92 6.54
CA HIS A 220 -41.61 -14.31 5.86
C HIS A 220 -42.72 -15.32 5.51
N ARG A 221 -42.59 -16.58 5.91
CA ARG A 221 -43.61 -17.60 5.64
C ARG A 221 -44.84 -17.38 6.48
N PRO A 222 -46.03 -17.43 5.89
CA PRO A 222 -47.27 -17.37 6.64
C PRO A 222 -47.48 -18.68 7.43
N GLU A 223 -47.95 -18.53 8.66
CA GLU A 223 -48.26 -19.64 9.56
C GLU A 223 -49.79 -19.91 9.56
N VAL A 224 -50.21 -21.14 9.21
CA VAL A 224 -51.58 -21.55 9.30
C VAL A 224 -51.89 -21.91 10.75
N LEU A 225 -52.66 -21.10 11.44
CA LEU A 225 -53.04 -21.28 12.85
C LEU A 225 -54.23 -22.28 13.01
N SER A 226 -55.18 -22.24 12.13
CA SER A 226 -56.28 -23.21 12.15
C SER A 226 -56.98 -23.29 10.80
N LEU A 227 -57.47 -24.47 10.50
CA LEU A 227 -58.41 -24.77 9.41
C LEU A 227 -59.61 -25.53 9.99
N ARG A 228 -60.77 -24.95 9.92
CA ARG A 228 -61.99 -25.54 10.52
C ARG A 228 -63.13 -25.52 9.52
N ASP A 229 -63.96 -26.57 9.59
CA ASP A 229 -65.17 -26.62 8.84
C ASP A 229 -66.19 -25.59 9.32
N VAL A 230 -66.89 -24.95 8.41
CA VAL A 230 -67.94 -23.97 8.75
C VAL A 230 -69.22 -24.79 9.10
N PRO A 231 -69.72 -24.67 10.35
CA PRO A 231 -70.88 -25.46 10.75
C PRO A 231 -72.12 -25.17 9.88
N ASN A 232 -72.84 -26.23 9.51
CA ASN A 232 -74.11 -26.20 8.75
C ASN A 232 -74.00 -25.80 7.26
N ASP A 233 -72.85 -25.82 6.67
CA ASP A 233 -72.68 -25.51 5.24
C ASP A 233 -72.59 -26.79 4.34
N GLN A 234 -72.68 -27.98 4.94
CA GLN A 234 -72.56 -29.29 4.29
C GLN A 234 -71.17 -29.52 3.67
N GLY A 235 -70.12 -29.01 4.30
CA GLY A 235 -68.76 -29.22 3.91
C GLY A 235 -68.31 -28.42 2.68
N LYS A 236 -68.97 -27.28 2.40
CA LYS A 236 -68.64 -26.43 1.25
C LYS A 236 -67.67 -25.29 1.56
N GLN A 237 -67.57 -24.95 2.86
CA GLN A 237 -66.74 -23.83 3.31
C GLN A 237 -65.78 -24.28 4.43
N MET A 238 -64.56 -23.73 4.40
CA MET A 238 -63.56 -23.93 5.44
C MET A 238 -63.15 -22.54 5.97
N HIS A 239 -63.08 -22.42 7.30
CA HIS A 239 -62.54 -21.24 7.93
C HIS A 239 -61.04 -21.40 8.15
N LEU A 240 -60.22 -20.64 7.40
CA LEU A 240 -58.77 -20.58 7.52
C LEU A 240 -58.40 -19.38 8.40
N VAL A 241 -57.66 -19.65 9.48
CA VAL A 241 -57.00 -18.60 10.28
C VAL A 241 -55.49 -18.78 10.10
N TRP A 242 -54.86 -17.70 9.72
CA TRP A 242 -53.42 -17.69 9.50
C TRP A 242 -52.82 -16.40 10.04
N LYS A 243 -51.54 -16.44 10.34
CA LYS A 243 -50.72 -15.32 10.73
C LYS A 243 -49.77 -15.01 9.57
N PRO A 244 -49.70 -13.76 9.10
CA PRO A 244 -48.68 -13.41 8.12
C PRO A 244 -47.29 -13.60 8.73
N GLY A 245 -46.33 -13.99 7.89
CA GLY A 245 -44.92 -13.99 8.26
C GLY A 245 -44.43 -12.59 8.58
N GLN A 246 -43.20 -12.45 8.99
CA GLN A 246 -42.59 -11.14 9.22
C GLN A 246 -42.60 -10.35 7.90
N VAL A 247 -43.10 -9.12 7.95
CA VAL A 247 -43.15 -8.23 6.79
C VAL A 247 -41.87 -7.39 6.82
N ASP A 248 -41.11 -7.43 5.74
CA ASP A 248 -39.95 -6.53 5.57
C ASP A 248 -40.45 -5.08 5.40
N PRO A 249 -40.19 -4.19 6.34
CA PRO A 249 -40.66 -2.81 6.27
C PRO A 249 -40.00 -2.01 5.12
N SER A 250 -38.93 -2.53 4.53
CA SER A 250 -38.23 -1.90 3.38
C SER A 250 -38.92 -2.20 2.04
N LEU A 251 -39.76 -3.24 1.99
CA LEU A 251 -40.52 -3.58 0.79
C LEU A 251 -41.81 -2.78 0.70
N PRO A 252 -42.09 -2.11 -0.42
CA PRO A 252 -43.24 -1.24 -0.55
C PRO A 252 -44.59 -2.00 -0.57
N PHE A 253 -44.57 -3.31 -0.83
CA PHE A 253 -45.78 -4.13 -0.88
C PHE A 253 -45.48 -5.57 -0.48
N THR A 254 -46.18 -6.07 0.53
CA THR A 254 -46.26 -7.50 0.82
C THR A 254 -47.66 -7.98 0.53
N GLN A 255 -47.79 -8.89 -0.40
CA GLN A 255 -49.08 -9.43 -0.81
C GLN A 255 -49.12 -10.95 -0.56
N PHE A 256 -50.07 -11.43 0.18
CA PHE A 256 -50.29 -12.84 0.41
C PHE A 256 -51.43 -13.32 -0.48
N SER A 257 -51.23 -14.46 -1.14
CA SER A 257 -52.24 -15.09 -1.99
C SER A 257 -52.55 -16.47 -1.44
N THR A 258 -53.82 -16.75 -1.29
CA THR A 258 -54.30 -18.05 -0.82
C THR A 258 -54.69 -18.90 -2.02
N TRP A 259 -54.16 -20.10 -2.10
CA TRP A 259 -54.37 -21.05 -3.18
C TRP A 259 -54.90 -22.36 -2.63
N ARG A 260 -55.80 -22.97 -3.34
CA ARG A 260 -56.36 -24.27 -3.00
C ARG A 260 -55.79 -25.34 -3.95
N LYS A 261 -55.24 -26.44 -3.40
CA LYS A 261 -54.88 -27.59 -4.21
C LYS A 261 -56.12 -28.28 -4.69
N VAL A 262 -56.28 -28.42 -5.97
CA VAL A 262 -57.43 -29.11 -6.59
C VAL A 262 -57.07 -30.59 -6.80
N ASN A 263 -58.04 -31.49 -6.46
CA ASN A 263 -57.84 -32.91 -6.73
C ASN A 263 -57.94 -33.17 -8.25
N PRO A 264 -56.92 -33.76 -8.88
CA PRO A 264 -56.89 -34.01 -10.31
C PRO A 264 -58.04 -34.91 -10.78
N ASP A 265 -58.60 -35.75 -9.91
CA ASP A 265 -59.72 -36.66 -10.26
C ASP A 265 -61.05 -35.92 -10.45
N SER A 266 -61.15 -34.64 -10.08
CA SER A 266 -62.33 -33.83 -10.21
C SER A 266 -62.34 -32.92 -11.44
N MET A 267 -61.27 -32.89 -12.24
CA MET A 267 -61.15 -32.06 -13.43
C MET A 267 -61.23 -32.91 -14.71
N GLN A 268 -62.24 -32.57 -15.50
CA GLN A 268 -62.21 -32.90 -16.92
C GLN A 268 -61.43 -31.83 -17.68
N GLN A 269 -60.21 -32.19 -18.11
CA GLN A 269 -59.33 -31.41 -18.98
C GLN A 269 -58.48 -30.29 -18.36
N ASP A 270 -57.24 -30.55 -18.48
CA ASP A 270 -56.04 -29.74 -18.35
C ASP A 270 -55.31 -29.84 -16.99
N THR A 271 -54.26 -30.68 -16.98
CA THR A 271 -53.55 -31.09 -15.76
C THR A 271 -52.31 -30.25 -15.44
N THR A 272 -52.20 -29.06 -15.95
CA THR A 272 -50.98 -28.25 -15.75
C THR A 272 -51.04 -27.39 -14.49
N ASP A 273 -52.22 -26.98 -13.98
CA ASP A 273 -52.34 -26.20 -12.76
C ASP A 273 -53.15 -26.96 -11.67
N LEU A 274 -52.42 -27.55 -10.73
CA LEU A 274 -52.99 -28.24 -9.56
C LEU A 274 -53.51 -27.29 -8.46
N TRP A 275 -53.51 -25.97 -8.69
CA TRP A 275 -53.84 -24.96 -7.68
C TRP A 275 -54.81 -23.93 -8.22
N ASP A 276 -55.90 -23.69 -7.48
CA ASP A 276 -56.83 -22.62 -7.73
C ASP A 276 -56.55 -21.43 -6.84
N PHE A 277 -56.47 -20.24 -7.44
CA PHE A 277 -56.41 -18.97 -6.68
C PHE A 277 -57.74 -18.72 -5.98
N ILE A 278 -57.68 -18.42 -4.68
CA ILE A 278 -58.87 -18.16 -3.87
C ILE A 278 -59.02 -16.65 -3.62
N THR A 279 -57.99 -16.01 -3.13
CA THR A 279 -58.00 -14.59 -2.81
C THR A 279 -56.62 -14.05 -2.54
N THR A 280 -56.49 -12.73 -2.66
CA THR A 280 -55.31 -11.97 -2.22
C THR A 280 -55.72 -11.08 -1.04
N VAL A 281 -54.88 -10.99 -0.02
CA VAL A 281 -55.09 -10.20 1.20
C VAL A 281 -53.90 -9.26 1.42
#